data_e3a16cd5be1fe3f90fdc5f1540212604
#
_entry.id   e3a16cd5be1fe3f90fdc5f1540212604
#
_cell.length_a   1.000
_cell.length_b   1.000
_cell.length_c   1.000
_cell.angle_alpha   90.00
_cell.angle_beta   90.00
_cell.angle_gamma   90.00
#
_symmetry.space_group_name_H-M   'P 1'
#
loop_
_entity.id
_entity.type
_entity.pdbx_description
1 polymer ?
#
loop_
_entity_poly.entity_id
_entity_poly.type
_entity_poly.pdbx_seq_one_letter_code
_entity_poly.pdbx_strand_id
1 'polypeptide(L)'
;LARIRCDAPIVFRPEDVLRQEPDRDALYQLFLKLEFNQFIQRYGLSPAENGGEPEELTEGACQMELVTDPTRLEQLLTLWQNAPWVSVLTLPDLQGVAVDGVEEDEGSIGAVILPDRVGADAYRHCLEVLFSDKVTKVTHQVKELAEDLLAEGLPIEGFRFDTALGAYLLAPTDGS
;
A
#
# COMPACT_ATOMS: atom_id res chain seq x y z
N LEU A 1 0.75 38.75 -28.69
CA LEU A 1 0.80 39.81 -27.69
C LEU A 1 -0.59 40.01 -27.11
N ALA A 2 -0.78 39.77 -25.82
CA ALA A 2 -2.04 39.96 -25.12
C ALA A 2 -2.35 41.45 -25.01
N ARG A 3 -3.57 41.84 -25.39
CA ARG A 3 -4.05 43.23 -25.28
C ARG A 3 -5.02 43.29 -24.08
N ILE A 4 -4.76 44.22 -23.16
CA ILE A 4 -5.66 44.48 -22.03
C ILE A 4 -6.93 45.13 -22.56
N ARG A 5 -8.09 44.57 -22.20
CA ARG A 5 -9.40 45.17 -22.48
C ARG A 5 -9.88 45.91 -21.26
N CYS A 6 -10.12 47.22 -21.45
CA CYS A 6 -10.65 48.09 -20.40
C CYS A 6 -12.19 48.26 -20.46
N ASP A 7 -12.81 47.66 -21.48
CA ASP A 7 -14.23 47.75 -21.82
C ASP A 7 -14.99 46.42 -21.53
N ALA A 8 -14.43 45.57 -20.70
CA ALA A 8 -15.09 44.33 -20.31
C ALA A 8 -16.38 44.65 -19.53
N PRO A 9 -17.50 43.95 -19.81
CA PRO A 9 -18.78 44.19 -19.15
C PRO A 9 -18.80 43.61 -17.74
N ILE A 10 -17.97 44.15 -16.87
CA ILE A 10 -17.91 43.73 -15.42
C ILE A 10 -18.35 44.91 -14.55
N VAL A 11 -19.19 44.63 -13.57
CA VAL A 11 -19.52 45.58 -12.51
C VAL A 11 -18.57 45.32 -11.36
N PHE A 12 -17.65 46.24 -11.11
CA PHE A 12 -16.70 46.14 -10.02
C PHE A 12 -17.11 47.09 -8.89
N ARG A 13 -17.25 46.55 -7.70
CA ARG A 13 -17.42 47.31 -6.47
C ARG A 13 -16.28 46.92 -5.50
N PRO A 14 -15.59 47.90 -4.92
CA PRO A 14 -14.51 47.63 -3.97
C PRO A 14 -14.94 46.73 -2.80
N GLU A 15 -16.21 46.84 -2.38
CA GLU A 15 -16.80 46.10 -1.29
C GLU A 15 -16.91 44.59 -1.60
N ASP A 16 -17.08 44.22 -2.87
CA ASP A 16 -17.23 42.84 -3.32
C ASP A 16 -15.90 42.07 -3.33
N VAL A 17 -14.78 42.78 -3.21
CA VAL A 17 -13.41 42.19 -3.23
C VAL A 17 -12.72 42.24 -1.87
N LEU A 18 -13.43 42.53 -0.81
CA LEU A 18 -12.90 42.43 0.54
C LEU A 18 -12.60 40.96 0.85
N ARG A 19 -11.41 40.71 1.39
CA ARG A 19 -11.03 39.39 1.82
C ARG A 19 -11.97 38.90 2.93
N GLN A 20 -12.63 37.80 2.67
CA GLN A 20 -13.44 37.08 3.64
C GLN A 20 -12.70 35.85 4.13
N GLU A 21 -13.14 35.28 5.27
CA GLU A 21 -12.67 33.96 5.69
C GLU A 21 -13.07 32.94 4.61
N PRO A 22 -12.13 32.08 4.21
CA PRO A 22 -12.41 31.06 3.19
C PRO A 22 -13.39 30.01 3.74
N ASP A 23 -14.31 29.58 2.90
CA ASP A 23 -15.07 28.36 3.14
C ASP A 23 -14.09 27.18 3.06
N ARG A 24 -13.69 26.67 4.23
CA ARG A 24 -12.65 25.63 4.32
C ARG A 24 -13.11 24.32 3.72
N ASP A 25 -14.40 23.99 3.81
CA ASP A 25 -14.95 22.75 3.29
C ASP A 25 -15.02 22.78 1.77
N ALA A 26 -15.54 23.86 1.20
CA ALA A 26 -15.57 24.06 -0.24
C ALA A 26 -14.13 24.09 -0.82
N LEU A 27 -13.19 24.71 -0.12
CA LEU A 27 -11.78 24.78 -0.51
C LEU A 27 -11.12 23.39 -0.47
N TYR A 28 -11.41 22.60 0.57
CA TYR A 28 -10.94 21.21 0.68
C TYR A 28 -11.43 20.37 -0.51
N GLN A 29 -12.74 20.41 -0.79
CA GLN A 29 -13.33 19.67 -1.91
C GLN A 29 -12.76 20.12 -3.27
N LEU A 30 -12.52 21.41 -3.44
CA LEU A 30 -11.92 21.94 -4.65
C LEU A 30 -10.48 21.44 -4.84
N PHE A 31 -9.67 21.45 -3.77
CA PHE A 31 -8.29 20.96 -3.82
C PHE A 31 -8.21 19.46 -4.04
N LEU A 32 -9.12 18.66 -3.48
CA LEU A 32 -9.25 17.24 -3.79
C LEU A 32 -9.55 17.03 -5.28
N LYS A 33 -10.52 17.76 -5.81
CA LYS A 33 -10.90 17.66 -7.24
C LYS A 33 -9.77 18.06 -8.20
N LEU A 34 -8.91 19.00 -7.78
CA LEU A 34 -7.76 19.46 -8.54
C LEU A 34 -6.47 18.70 -8.22
N GLU A 35 -6.54 17.70 -7.33
CA GLU A 35 -5.38 16.90 -6.87
C GLU A 35 -4.28 17.74 -6.23
N PHE A 36 -4.65 18.86 -5.58
CA PHE A 36 -3.71 19.78 -4.94
C PHE A 36 -3.39 19.38 -3.50
N ASN A 37 -2.88 18.17 -3.30
CA ASN A 37 -2.61 17.57 -1.99
C ASN A 37 -1.67 18.41 -1.12
N GLN A 38 -0.63 19.02 -1.72
CA GLN A 38 0.28 19.91 -1.01
C GLN A 38 -0.41 21.16 -0.43
N PHE A 39 -1.41 21.70 -1.14
CA PHE A 39 -2.18 22.82 -0.63
C PHE A 39 -3.12 22.41 0.49
N ILE A 40 -3.70 21.21 0.44
CA ILE A 40 -4.52 20.66 1.52
C ILE A 40 -3.67 20.63 2.82
N GLN A 41 -2.47 20.07 2.75
CA GLN A 41 -1.56 20.02 3.89
C GLN A 41 -1.11 21.41 4.35
N ARG A 42 -0.71 22.27 3.41
CA ARG A 42 -0.21 23.63 3.70
C ARG A 42 -1.24 24.51 4.39
N TYR A 43 -2.52 24.38 4.03
CA TYR A 43 -3.62 25.14 4.62
C TYR A 43 -4.26 24.43 5.81
N GLY A 44 -3.79 23.24 6.17
CA GLY A 44 -4.32 22.44 7.28
C GLY A 44 -5.81 22.17 7.09
N LEU A 45 -6.21 21.83 5.86
CA LEU A 45 -7.58 21.49 5.55
C LEU A 45 -7.82 20.02 5.90
N SER A 46 -8.94 19.74 6.54
CA SER A 46 -9.41 18.39 6.85
C SER A 46 -10.86 18.25 6.39
N PRO A 47 -11.35 17.04 6.13
CA PRO A 47 -12.77 16.83 5.88
C PRO A 47 -13.61 17.47 7.00
N ALA A 48 -14.74 18.07 6.64
CA ALA A 48 -15.68 18.54 7.65
C ALA A 48 -16.11 17.37 8.54
N GLU A 49 -16.22 17.59 9.84
CA GLU A 49 -16.64 16.57 10.82
C GLU A 49 -18.02 15.93 10.51
N ASN A 50 -18.74 16.44 9.48
CA ASN A 50 -20.04 15.95 9.04
C ASN A 50 -20.02 15.18 7.69
N GLY A 51 -18.89 15.07 7.04
CA GLY A 51 -18.76 14.26 5.83
C GLY A 51 -18.01 12.99 6.19
N GLY A 52 -18.73 11.89 6.35
CA GLY A 52 -18.32 10.55 6.68
C GLY A 52 -16.88 10.42 7.20
N GLU A 53 -16.74 9.92 8.40
CA GLU A 53 -15.47 9.44 8.90
C GLU A 53 -14.77 8.76 7.72
N PRO A 54 -13.44 9.02 7.46
CA PRO A 54 -12.71 8.10 6.62
C PRO A 54 -13.10 6.74 7.20
N GLU A 55 -13.63 5.84 6.36
CA GLU A 55 -13.78 4.46 6.80
C GLU A 55 -12.45 4.15 7.48
N GLU A 56 -12.45 4.17 8.82
CA GLU A 56 -11.42 3.47 9.54
C GLU A 56 -11.47 2.11 8.88
N LEU A 57 -10.44 1.84 8.06
CA LEU A 57 -10.15 0.48 7.70
C LEU A 57 -10.16 -0.19 9.06
N THR A 58 -11.30 -0.80 9.38
CA THR A 58 -11.39 -1.64 10.58
C THR A 58 -10.18 -2.53 10.41
N GLU A 59 -9.17 -2.27 11.23
CA GLU A 59 -8.02 -3.15 11.32
C GLU A 59 -8.65 -4.50 11.62
N GLY A 60 -8.89 -5.26 10.55
CA GLY A 60 -9.25 -6.66 10.70
C GLY A 60 -8.11 -7.18 11.54
N ALA A 61 -8.43 -7.65 12.75
CA ALA A 61 -7.43 -8.07 13.71
C ALA A 61 -6.64 -9.22 13.06
N CYS A 62 -5.61 -8.86 12.27
CA CYS A 62 -4.68 -9.83 11.74
C CYS A 62 -3.84 -10.29 12.92
N GLN A 63 -4.02 -11.53 13.32
CA GLN A 63 -3.16 -12.14 14.32
C GLN A 63 -1.84 -12.54 13.64
N MET A 64 -0.74 -11.94 14.09
CA MET A 64 0.59 -12.26 13.58
C MET A 64 1.24 -13.37 14.39
N GLU A 65 1.54 -14.49 13.74
CA GLU A 65 2.26 -15.63 14.31
C GLU A 65 3.75 -15.55 13.96
N LEU A 66 4.64 -15.57 14.96
CA LEU A 66 6.06 -15.80 14.72
C LEU A 66 6.31 -17.30 14.64
N VAL A 67 6.64 -17.79 13.44
CA VAL A 67 6.88 -19.22 13.20
C VAL A 67 8.24 -19.62 13.75
N THR A 68 8.22 -20.63 14.63
CA THR A 68 9.44 -21.18 15.25
C THR A 68 9.56 -22.71 15.05
N ASP A 69 8.47 -23.36 14.65
CA ASP A 69 8.40 -24.79 14.40
C ASP A 69 8.42 -25.08 12.89
N PRO A 70 9.40 -25.85 12.39
CA PRO A 70 9.44 -26.27 10.99
C PRO A 70 8.18 -27.02 10.54
N THR A 71 7.54 -27.78 11.43
CA THR A 71 6.28 -28.48 11.10
C THR A 71 5.15 -27.49 10.82
N ARG A 72 5.06 -26.43 11.62
CA ARG A 72 4.10 -25.36 11.39
C ARG A 72 4.38 -24.64 10.08
N LEU A 73 5.64 -24.41 9.74
CA LEU A 73 6.04 -23.81 8.48
C LEU A 73 5.55 -24.64 7.28
N GLU A 74 5.72 -25.95 7.30
CA GLU A 74 5.24 -26.86 6.23
C GLU A 74 3.70 -26.81 6.08
N GLN A 75 2.97 -26.72 7.19
CA GLN A 75 1.52 -26.53 7.15
C GLN A 75 1.15 -25.20 6.46
N LEU A 76 1.81 -24.10 6.83
CA LEU A 76 1.58 -22.80 6.22
C LEU A 76 1.93 -22.79 4.73
N LEU A 77 3.05 -23.40 4.33
CA LEU A 77 3.40 -23.55 2.91
C LEU A 77 2.31 -24.28 2.12
N THR A 78 1.72 -25.32 2.71
CA THR A 78 0.61 -26.06 2.09
C THR A 78 -0.64 -25.17 1.96
N LEU A 79 -0.96 -24.38 2.98
CA LEU A 79 -2.08 -23.46 2.96
C LEU A 79 -1.88 -22.36 1.90
N TRP A 80 -0.70 -21.76 1.83
CA TRP A 80 -0.38 -20.71 0.84
C TRP A 80 -0.43 -21.22 -0.60
N GLN A 81 -0.03 -22.46 -0.85
CA GLN A 81 -0.15 -23.06 -2.18
C GLN A 81 -1.62 -23.29 -2.61
N ASN A 82 -2.53 -23.46 -1.66
CA ASN A 82 -3.95 -23.65 -1.92
C ASN A 82 -4.74 -22.33 -1.86
N ALA A 83 -4.16 -21.24 -1.35
CA ALA A 83 -4.79 -19.94 -1.28
C ALA A 83 -4.94 -19.32 -2.70
N PRO A 84 -5.99 -18.55 -2.96
CA PRO A 84 -6.14 -17.85 -4.24
C PRO A 84 -5.02 -16.84 -4.48
N TRP A 85 -4.50 -16.24 -3.43
CA TRP A 85 -3.30 -15.39 -3.37
C TRP A 85 -2.95 -15.10 -1.92
N VAL A 86 -1.70 -14.70 -1.69
CA VAL A 86 -1.20 -14.23 -0.40
C VAL A 86 -0.49 -12.89 -0.56
N SER A 87 -0.53 -12.06 0.49
CA SER A 87 0.31 -10.86 0.60
C SER A 87 1.68 -11.25 1.14
N VAL A 88 2.74 -10.75 0.54
CA VAL A 88 4.12 -11.03 0.97
C VAL A 88 4.87 -9.73 1.17
N LEU A 89 5.53 -9.60 2.30
CA LEU A 89 6.48 -8.53 2.61
C LEU A 89 7.80 -9.15 3.04
N THR A 90 8.90 -8.72 2.43
CA THR A 90 10.25 -9.16 2.80
C THR A 90 10.99 -8.09 3.58
N LEU A 91 11.83 -8.50 4.51
CA LEU A 91 12.83 -7.61 5.08
C LEU A 91 14.01 -7.45 4.08
N PRO A 92 14.77 -6.35 4.17
CA PRO A 92 15.94 -6.14 3.32
C PRO A 92 16.87 -7.37 3.33
N ASP A 93 17.51 -7.62 2.20
CA ASP A 93 18.43 -8.75 2.00
C ASP A 93 17.80 -10.12 2.36
N LEU A 94 16.48 -10.27 2.20
CA LEU A 94 15.71 -11.48 2.54
C LEU A 94 15.95 -11.99 3.98
N GLN A 95 16.21 -11.10 4.93
CA GLN A 95 16.47 -11.45 6.33
C GLN A 95 15.22 -11.92 7.10
N GLY A 96 14.07 -11.86 6.48
CA GLY A 96 12.80 -12.33 7.02
C GLY A 96 11.69 -12.12 6.00
N VAL A 97 10.60 -12.83 6.18
CA VAL A 97 9.40 -12.69 5.36
C VAL A 97 8.16 -12.73 6.23
N ALA A 98 7.21 -11.85 5.92
CA ALA A 98 5.86 -11.87 6.47
C ALA A 98 4.88 -12.24 5.35
N VAL A 99 3.97 -13.15 5.64
CA VAL A 99 2.96 -13.61 4.69
C VAL A 99 1.59 -13.55 5.35
N ASP A 100 0.61 -12.97 4.65
CA ASP A 100 -0.79 -12.90 5.07
C ASP A 100 -1.70 -13.30 3.91
N GLY A 101 -2.91 -13.74 4.20
CA GLY A 101 -3.91 -14.10 3.18
C GLY A 101 -4.48 -15.51 3.37
N VAL A 102 -4.25 -16.12 4.51
CA VAL A 102 -4.93 -17.37 4.90
C VAL A 102 -6.06 -16.99 5.86
N GLU A 103 -7.30 -17.28 5.48
CA GLU A 103 -8.44 -17.19 6.37
C GLU A 103 -8.56 -18.51 7.13
N GLU A 104 -8.45 -18.47 8.44
CA GLU A 104 -8.88 -19.55 9.34
C GLU A 104 -10.20 -19.14 10.01
N ASP A 105 -10.84 -20.07 10.74
CA ASP A 105 -12.19 -19.89 11.31
C ASP A 105 -12.36 -18.64 12.21
N GLU A 106 -11.27 -18.06 12.71
CA GLU A 106 -11.27 -16.88 13.60
C GLU A 106 -10.70 -15.60 12.95
N GLY A 107 -10.43 -15.57 11.64
CA GLY A 107 -9.91 -14.40 10.93
C GLY A 107 -8.65 -14.69 10.12
N SER A 108 -8.00 -13.63 9.59
CA SER A 108 -6.75 -13.76 8.85
C SER A 108 -5.57 -13.96 9.80
N ILE A 109 -4.75 -14.99 9.53
CA ILE A 109 -3.50 -15.24 10.25
C ILE A 109 -2.33 -14.85 9.38
N GLY A 110 -1.60 -13.83 9.82
CA GLY A 110 -0.32 -13.46 9.25
C GLY A 110 0.81 -14.25 9.91
N ALA A 111 1.76 -14.72 9.13
CA ALA A 111 2.93 -15.44 9.61
C ALA A 111 4.21 -14.64 9.36
N VAL A 112 5.08 -14.56 10.37
CA VAL A 112 6.43 -14.01 10.25
C VAL A 112 7.44 -15.14 10.35
N ILE A 113 8.30 -15.27 9.36
CA ILE A 113 9.32 -16.30 9.26
C ILE A 113 10.69 -15.63 9.27
N LEU A 114 11.53 -16.02 10.22
CA LEU A 114 12.89 -15.52 10.37
C LEU A 114 13.87 -16.71 10.33
N PRO A 115 15.01 -16.58 9.61
CA PRO A 115 15.97 -17.68 9.44
C PRO A 115 16.59 -18.16 10.76
N ASP A 116 16.77 -17.26 11.73
CA ASP A 116 17.29 -17.59 13.07
C ASP A 116 16.28 -18.35 13.96
N ARG A 117 15.01 -18.39 13.58
CA ARG A 117 13.93 -19.04 14.31
C ARG A 117 13.59 -20.43 13.78
N VAL A 118 13.54 -20.57 12.45
CA VAL A 118 13.16 -21.83 11.80
C VAL A 118 14.37 -22.64 11.33
N GLY A 119 15.57 -22.04 11.31
CA GLY A 119 16.79 -22.61 10.74
C GLY A 119 16.96 -22.25 9.27
N ALA A 120 18.22 -22.11 8.84
CA ALA A 120 18.57 -21.59 7.51
C ALA A 120 18.03 -22.46 6.37
N ASP A 121 18.10 -23.78 6.51
CA ASP A 121 17.64 -24.71 5.47
C ASP A 121 16.11 -24.67 5.29
N ALA A 122 15.36 -24.64 6.40
CA ALA A 122 13.90 -24.53 6.37
C ALA A 122 13.46 -23.18 5.83
N TYR A 123 14.16 -22.10 6.20
CA TYR A 123 13.92 -20.76 5.67
C TYR A 123 14.16 -20.69 4.17
N ARG A 124 15.28 -21.24 3.69
CA ARG A 124 15.57 -21.28 2.25
C ARG A 124 14.51 -22.08 1.49
N HIS A 125 14.10 -23.24 2.01
CA HIS A 125 13.01 -24.00 1.43
C HIS A 125 11.70 -23.20 1.39
N CYS A 126 11.40 -22.46 2.44
CA CYS A 126 10.25 -21.55 2.47
C CYS A 126 10.30 -20.53 1.32
N LEU A 127 11.43 -19.86 1.12
CA LEU A 127 11.60 -18.90 0.03
C LEU A 127 11.47 -19.56 -1.36
N GLU A 128 12.06 -20.74 -1.55
CA GLU A 128 11.96 -21.50 -2.80
C GLU A 128 10.51 -21.86 -3.16
N VAL A 129 9.72 -22.26 -2.19
CA VAL A 129 8.30 -22.56 -2.40
C VAL A 129 7.49 -21.28 -2.58
N LEU A 130 7.69 -20.29 -1.69
CA LEU A 130 6.92 -19.04 -1.66
C LEU A 130 7.08 -18.26 -2.97
N PHE A 131 8.31 -18.19 -3.54
CA PHE A 131 8.59 -17.42 -4.75
C PHE A 131 8.53 -18.26 -6.04
N SER A 132 8.11 -19.52 -5.97
CA SER A 132 7.80 -20.34 -7.14
C SER A 132 6.42 -20.00 -7.73
N ASP A 133 6.08 -20.64 -8.83
CA ASP A 133 4.77 -20.58 -9.49
C ASP A 133 3.63 -21.25 -8.69
N LYS A 134 3.98 -22.01 -7.64
CA LYS A 134 3.02 -22.72 -6.78
C LYS A 134 2.21 -21.80 -5.87
N VAL A 135 2.75 -20.63 -5.55
CA VAL A 135 2.09 -19.64 -4.67
C VAL A 135 1.82 -18.38 -5.46
N THR A 136 0.56 -18.02 -5.60
CA THR A 136 0.15 -16.74 -6.17
C THR A 136 0.29 -15.64 -5.12
N LYS A 137 1.03 -14.57 -5.41
CA LYS A 137 1.34 -13.54 -4.43
C LYS A 137 1.16 -12.12 -4.92
N VAL A 138 0.86 -11.25 -3.97
CA VAL A 138 0.85 -9.79 -4.09
C VAL A 138 1.97 -9.25 -3.19
N THR A 139 2.75 -8.29 -3.68
CA THR A 139 3.82 -7.69 -2.89
C THR A 139 4.01 -6.22 -3.26
N HIS A 140 4.90 -5.54 -2.56
CA HIS A 140 5.30 -4.16 -2.81
C HIS A 140 6.70 -4.14 -3.43
N GLN A 141 6.90 -3.34 -4.50
CA GLN A 141 8.20 -3.19 -5.17
C GLN A 141 8.78 -4.52 -5.69
N VAL A 142 8.02 -5.22 -6.53
CA VAL A 142 8.42 -6.52 -7.12
C VAL A 142 9.80 -6.45 -7.77
N LYS A 143 10.16 -5.33 -8.41
CA LYS A 143 11.43 -5.19 -9.11
C LYS A 143 12.63 -5.32 -8.17
N GLU A 144 12.61 -4.61 -7.05
CA GLU A 144 13.69 -4.65 -6.06
C GLU A 144 13.78 -6.04 -5.42
N LEU A 145 12.64 -6.60 -5.04
CA LEU A 145 12.57 -7.97 -4.52
C LEU A 145 13.11 -9.01 -5.53
N ALA A 146 12.83 -8.84 -6.81
CA ALA A 146 13.32 -9.73 -7.84
C ALA A 146 14.85 -9.67 -7.98
N GLU A 147 15.46 -8.50 -7.78
CA GLU A 147 16.93 -8.36 -7.77
C GLU A 147 17.55 -9.14 -6.59
N ASP A 148 16.95 -9.07 -5.40
CA ASP A 148 17.39 -9.81 -4.21
C ASP A 148 17.23 -11.34 -4.40
N LEU A 149 16.09 -11.78 -4.93
CA LEU A 149 15.83 -13.20 -5.22
C LEU A 149 16.81 -13.77 -6.26
N LEU A 150 17.10 -13.01 -7.31
CA LEU A 150 18.07 -13.38 -8.33
C LEU A 150 19.49 -13.54 -7.77
N ALA A 151 19.89 -12.61 -6.89
CA ALA A 151 21.20 -12.65 -6.26
C ALA A 151 21.40 -13.93 -5.43
N GLU A 152 20.32 -14.41 -4.80
CA GLU A 152 20.30 -15.64 -4.01
C GLU A 152 19.99 -16.91 -4.82
N GLY A 153 19.75 -16.79 -6.12
CA GLY A 153 19.41 -17.90 -7.00
C GLY A 153 18.04 -18.53 -6.67
N LEU A 154 17.10 -17.73 -6.20
CA LEU A 154 15.74 -18.13 -5.86
C LEU A 154 14.78 -17.93 -7.04
N PRO A 155 13.65 -18.64 -7.09
CA PRO A 155 12.61 -18.45 -8.10
C PRO A 155 12.01 -17.01 -8.07
N ILE A 156 11.52 -16.54 -9.24
CA ILE A 156 10.85 -15.24 -9.37
C ILE A 156 9.56 -15.44 -10.14
N GLU A 157 8.65 -16.18 -9.57
CA GLU A 157 7.43 -16.60 -10.24
C GLU A 157 6.20 -16.36 -9.33
N GLY A 158 4.99 -16.47 -9.88
CA GLY A 158 3.74 -16.38 -9.13
C GLY A 158 3.36 -14.97 -8.68
N PHE A 159 4.02 -13.92 -9.10
CA PHE A 159 3.63 -12.53 -8.80
C PHE A 159 2.40 -12.14 -9.61
N ARG A 160 1.34 -11.74 -8.93
CA ARG A 160 0.08 -11.32 -9.54
C ARG A 160 -0.08 -9.81 -9.60
N PHE A 161 0.40 -9.11 -8.58
CA PHE A 161 0.22 -7.67 -8.44
C PHE A 161 1.36 -7.05 -7.64
N ASP A 162 1.75 -5.84 -8.06
CA ASP A 162 2.70 -4.96 -7.37
C ASP A 162 1.93 -3.74 -6.84
N THR A 163 1.87 -3.59 -5.52
CA THR A 163 1.11 -2.50 -4.89
C THR A 163 1.77 -1.13 -5.09
N ALA A 164 3.10 -1.06 -5.24
CA ALA A 164 3.80 0.18 -5.56
C ALA A 164 3.44 0.66 -6.97
N LEU A 165 3.44 -0.26 -7.94
CA LEU A 165 3.06 0.04 -9.31
C LEU A 165 1.57 0.40 -9.41
N GLY A 166 0.71 -0.30 -8.66
CA GLY A 166 -0.71 0.01 -8.55
C GLY A 166 -0.97 1.41 -7.99
N ALA A 167 -0.29 1.78 -6.91
CA ALA A 167 -0.37 3.12 -6.32
C ALA A 167 0.10 4.20 -7.31
N TYR A 168 1.22 3.97 -8.00
CA TYR A 168 1.72 4.88 -9.02
C TYR A 168 0.70 5.11 -10.16
N LEU A 169 0.00 4.06 -10.60
CA LEU A 169 -1.00 4.19 -11.67
C LEU A 169 -2.26 4.94 -11.22
N LEU A 170 -2.61 4.85 -9.93
CA LEU A 170 -3.77 5.56 -9.37
C LEU A 170 -3.46 7.04 -9.08
N ALA A 171 -2.26 7.34 -8.61
CA ALA A 171 -1.84 8.70 -8.24
C ALA A 171 -0.39 8.97 -8.68
N PRO A 172 -0.12 9.16 -10.00
CA PRO A 172 1.23 9.30 -10.53
C PRO A 172 1.95 10.58 -10.09
N THR A 173 1.21 11.53 -9.53
CA THR A 173 1.74 12.82 -9.03
C THR A 173 2.07 12.81 -7.55
N ASP A 174 1.58 11.84 -6.80
CA ASP A 174 1.96 11.65 -5.41
C ASP A 174 3.33 10.96 -5.38
N GLY A 175 4.36 11.77 -5.54
CA GLY A 175 5.74 11.29 -5.49
C GLY A 175 5.97 10.54 -4.19
N SER A 176 6.36 9.30 -4.32
CA SER A 176 6.93 8.41 -3.31
C SER A 176 7.98 9.11 -2.43
#